data_0ba8c7c4d96aba5803cbb2655dce5ce3
#
_entry.id   0ba8c7c4d96aba5803cbb2655dce5ce3
#
_cell.length_a   1.000
_cell.length_b   1.000
_cell.length_c   1.000
_cell.angle_alpha   90.00
_cell.angle_beta   90.00
_cell.angle_gamma   90.00
#
_symmetry.space_group_name_H-M   'P 1'
#
loop_
_entity.id
_entity.type
_entity.pdbx_description
1 polymer ?
#
loop_
_entity_poly.entity_id
_entity_poly.type
_entity_poly.pdbx_seq_one_letter_code
_entity_poly.pdbx_strand_id
1 'polypeptide(L)'
;MDIFLAKLSTFGNALPGDITQGLIWGIMAIGVFITYKILDFADLTVDGTLGLGGVVAVVLISNGVPVPVAMLIAFLAGCAAGLCTALLNTMLGIPGILAGILTQLALYSVYLDINGKANAPVSVDKFPLVISSRYVCLLYTSD
;
A
#
# COMPACT_ATOMS: atom_id res chain seq x y z
N MET A 1 -3.29 37.65 9.34
CA MET A 1 -3.36 36.83 10.56
C MET A 1 -4.29 35.62 10.36
N ASP A 2 -5.47 35.85 9.80
CA ASP A 2 -6.52 34.80 9.65
C ASP A 2 -6.12 33.66 8.69
N ILE A 3 -5.40 33.98 7.60
CA ILE A 3 -4.89 32.96 6.66
C ILE A 3 -3.86 32.05 7.32
N PHE A 4 -3.04 32.58 8.21
CA PHE A 4 -2.03 31.80 8.94
C PHE A 4 -2.69 30.85 9.95
N LEU A 5 -3.69 31.34 10.69
CA LEU A 5 -4.47 30.55 11.64
C LEU A 5 -5.29 29.45 10.93
N ALA A 6 -5.89 29.77 9.79
CA ALA A 6 -6.60 28.77 8.98
C ALA A 6 -5.66 27.67 8.45
N LYS A 7 -4.47 28.02 8.00
CA LYS A 7 -3.44 27.05 7.58
C LYS A 7 -2.94 26.19 8.74
N LEU A 8 -2.79 26.78 9.93
CA LEU A 8 -2.35 26.08 11.12
C LEU A 8 -3.41 25.07 11.61
N SER A 9 -4.69 25.42 11.56
CA SER A 9 -5.79 24.50 11.89
C SER A 9 -5.89 23.35 10.88
N THR A 10 -5.73 23.62 9.59
CA THR A 10 -5.70 22.59 8.54
C THR A 10 -4.53 21.65 8.74
N PHE A 11 -3.36 22.15 9.11
CA PHE A 11 -2.19 21.34 9.44
C PHE A 11 -2.44 20.43 10.65
N GLY A 12 -3.05 20.96 11.71
CA GLY A 12 -3.40 20.18 12.90
C GLY A 12 -4.38 19.04 12.60
N ASN A 13 -5.33 19.26 11.69
CA ASN A 13 -6.31 18.25 11.28
C ASN A 13 -5.71 17.19 10.33
N ALA A 14 -4.66 17.53 9.59
CA ALA A 14 -3.96 16.59 8.70
C ALA A 14 -2.95 15.68 9.44
N LEU A 15 -2.45 16.12 10.61
CA LEU A 15 -1.43 15.41 11.39
C LEU A 15 -1.75 13.93 11.64
N PRO A 16 -2.96 13.51 12.08
CA PRO A 16 -3.25 12.09 12.31
C PRO A 16 -3.13 11.25 11.05
N GLY A 17 -3.56 11.78 9.90
CA GLY A 17 -3.43 11.12 8.60
C GLY A 17 -1.96 10.97 8.18
N ASP A 18 -1.18 12.03 8.33
CA ASP A 18 0.23 12.06 7.99
C ASP A 18 1.06 11.09 8.86
N ILE A 19 0.75 10.99 10.16
CA ILE A 19 1.38 10.03 11.07
C ILE A 19 1.07 8.59 10.65
N THR A 20 -0.18 8.30 10.32
CA THR A 20 -0.60 6.97 9.86
C THR A 20 0.10 6.59 8.56
N GLN A 21 0.15 7.51 7.62
CA GLN A 21 0.88 7.33 6.35
C GLN A 21 2.38 7.10 6.60
N GLY A 22 2.98 7.88 7.48
CA GLY A 22 4.39 7.74 7.87
C GLY A 22 4.69 6.38 8.51
N LEU A 23 3.79 5.84 9.32
CA LEU A 23 3.94 4.50 9.91
C LEU A 23 3.91 3.39 8.86
N ILE A 24 3.00 3.48 7.89
CA ILE A 24 2.92 2.51 6.78
C ILE A 24 4.23 2.52 5.98
N TRP A 25 4.73 3.70 5.61
CA TRP A 25 6.00 3.84 4.92
C TRP A 25 7.19 3.40 5.77
N GLY A 26 7.13 3.60 7.09
CA GLY A 26 8.14 3.13 8.04
C GLY A 26 8.24 1.60 8.07
N ILE A 27 7.13 0.89 8.09
CA ILE A 27 7.09 -0.58 8.03
C ILE A 27 7.67 -1.07 6.69
N MET A 28 7.30 -0.42 5.59
CA MET A 28 7.84 -0.71 4.27
C MET A 28 9.37 -0.50 4.22
N ALA A 29 9.86 0.59 4.79
CA ALA A 29 11.29 0.88 4.87
C ALA A 29 12.08 -0.19 5.65
N ILE A 30 11.52 -0.70 6.73
CA ILE A 30 12.11 -1.83 7.49
C ILE A 30 12.17 -3.09 6.61
N GLY A 31 11.12 -3.38 5.85
CA GLY A 31 11.09 -4.49 4.90
C GLY A 31 12.19 -4.39 3.86
N VAL A 32 12.35 -3.22 3.23
CA VAL A 32 13.42 -2.94 2.26
C VAL A 32 14.81 -3.07 2.90
N PHE A 33 14.98 -2.59 4.13
CA PHE A 33 16.24 -2.71 4.87
C PHE A 33 16.63 -4.18 5.13
N ILE A 34 15.67 -5.00 5.54
CA ILE A 34 15.91 -6.44 5.76
C ILE A 34 16.29 -7.11 4.44
N THR A 35 15.58 -6.82 3.36
CA THR A 35 15.88 -7.36 2.02
C THR A 35 17.27 -6.94 1.56
N TYR A 36 17.64 -5.67 1.73
CA TYR A 36 18.99 -5.18 1.43
C TYR A 36 20.07 -5.89 2.23
N LYS A 37 19.82 -6.15 3.51
CA LYS A 37 20.78 -6.83 4.38
C LYS A 37 21.02 -8.30 3.99
N ILE A 38 20.01 -8.96 3.42
CA ILE A 38 20.06 -10.38 3.04
C ILE A 38 20.56 -10.57 1.61
N LEU A 39 20.07 -9.76 0.67
CA LEU A 39 20.32 -9.92 -0.77
C LEU A 39 21.43 -9.02 -1.31
N ASP A 40 21.94 -8.09 -0.50
CA ASP A 40 22.98 -7.12 -0.87
C ASP A 40 22.59 -6.17 -2.02
N PHE A 41 21.29 -6.07 -2.31
CA PHE A 41 20.72 -5.05 -3.20
C PHE A 41 19.36 -4.58 -2.71
N ALA A 42 19.00 -3.32 -3.02
CA ALA A 42 17.71 -2.75 -2.67
C ALA A 42 16.61 -3.31 -3.58
N ASP A 43 15.63 -4.00 -3.00
CA ASP A 43 14.46 -4.47 -3.73
C ASP A 43 13.42 -3.36 -3.84
N LEU A 44 13.32 -2.76 -5.02
CA LEU A 44 12.36 -1.70 -5.32
C LEU A 44 10.96 -2.23 -5.71
N THR A 45 10.79 -3.54 -5.78
CA THR A 45 9.49 -4.16 -6.08
C THR A 45 8.50 -3.96 -4.93
N VAL A 46 8.97 -3.68 -3.72
CA VAL A 46 8.16 -3.55 -2.50
C VAL A 46 7.06 -2.50 -2.66
N ASP A 47 7.36 -1.38 -3.32
CA ASP A 47 6.38 -0.33 -3.60
C ASP A 47 5.26 -0.82 -4.51
N GLY A 48 5.60 -1.52 -5.59
CA GLY A 48 4.63 -2.12 -6.51
C GLY A 48 3.79 -3.23 -5.88
N THR A 49 4.39 -4.08 -5.06
CA THR A 49 3.66 -5.17 -4.36
C THR A 49 2.72 -4.65 -3.29
N LEU A 50 3.11 -3.58 -2.58
CA LEU A 50 2.25 -2.89 -1.62
C LEU A 50 1.03 -2.29 -2.33
N GLY A 51 1.24 -1.61 -3.45
CA GLY A 51 0.16 -1.05 -4.28
C GLY A 51 -0.78 -2.13 -4.80
N LEU A 52 -0.24 -3.22 -5.36
CA LEU A 52 -1.04 -4.35 -5.84
C LEU A 52 -1.86 -4.98 -4.70
N GLY A 53 -1.23 -5.25 -3.55
CA GLY A 53 -1.92 -5.82 -2.40
C GLY A 53 -3.06 -4.93 -1.92
N GLY A 54 -2.84 -3.62 -1.86
CA GLY A 54 -3.87 -2.64 -1.49
C GLY A 54 -5.05 -2.64 -2.45
N VAL A 55 -4.80 -2.61 -3.76
CA VAL A 55 -5.87 -2.62 -4.78
C VAL A 55 -6.65 -3.94 -4.76
N VAL A 56 -5.97 -5.08 -4.67
CA VAL A 56 -6.63 -6.39 -4.58
C VAL A 56 -7.53 -6.46 -3.34
N ALA A 57 -7.04 -6.00 -2.18
CA ALA A 57 -7.83 -5.95 -0.96
C ALA A 57 -9.06 -5.07 -1.12
N VAL A 58 -8.90 -3.86 -1.65
CA VAL A 58 -9.99 -2.90 -1.86
C VAL A 58 -11.06 -3.44 -2.81
N VAL A 59 -10.65 -4.01 -3.94
CA VAL A 59 -11.59 -4.58 -4.93
C VAL A 59 -12.37 -5.75 -4.35
N LEU A 60 -11.72 -6.66 -3.61
CA LEU A 60 -12.38 -7.79 -2.97
C LEU A 60 -13.37 -7.35 -1.88
N ILE A 61 -12.99 -6.39 -1.04
CA ILE A 61 -13.87 -5.83 -0.01
C ILE A 61 -15.07 -5.12 -0.65
N SER A 62 -14.86 -4.39 -1.73
CA SER A 62 -15.93 -3.73 -2.49
C SER A 62 -16.93 -4.72 -3.11
N ASN A 63 -16.48 -5.93 -3.43
CA ASN A 63 -17.32 -7.03 -3.92
C ASN A 63 -17.99 -7.83 -2.79
N GLY A 64 -17.86 -7.41 -1.54
CA GLY A 64 -18.51 -8.04 -0.40
C GLY A 64 -17.76 -9.23 0.20
N VAL A 65 -16.50 -9.43 -0.17
CA VAL A 65 -15.64 -10.47 0.43
C VAL A 65 -15.27 -10.06 1.86
N PRO A 66 -15.35 -10.98 2.85
CA PRO A 66 -14.94 -10.66 4.21
C PRO A 66 -13.47 -10.25 4.27
N VAL A 67 -13.17 -9.23 5.08
CA VAL A 67 -11.85 -8.59 5.18
C VAL A 67 -10.70 -9.58 5.39
N PRO A 68 -10.78 -10.58 6.30
CA PRO A 68 -9.67 -11.51 6.50
C PRO A 68 -9.35 -12.33 5.24
N VAL A 69 -10.36 -12.70 4.45
CA VAL A 69 -10.16 -13.43 3.19
C VAL A 69 -9.54 -12.51 2.13
N ALA A 70 -10.00 -11.28 2.03
CA ALA A 70 -9.42 -10.27 1.13
C ALA A 70 -7.94 -10.01 1.44
N MET A 71 -7.58 -9.92 2.71
CA MET A 71 -6.19 -9.77 3.14
C MET A 71 -5.33 -10.98 2.79
N LEU A 72 -5.85 -12.19 2.94
CA LEU A 72 -5.15 -13.42 2.58
C LEU A 72 -4.85 -13.47 1.08
N ILE A 73 -5.84 -13.13 0.25
CA ILE A 73 -5.68 -13.08 -1.20
C ILE A 73 -4.70 -11.98 -1.61
N ALA A 74 -4.77 -10.81 -0.99
CA ALA A 74 -3.82 -9.72 -1.23
C ALA A 74 -2.38 -10.12 -0.86
N PHE A 75 -2.20 -10.85 0.24
CA PHE A 75 -0.90 -11.40 0.63
C PHE A 75 -0.36 -12.40 -0.40
N LEU A 76 -1.19 -13.31 -0.88
CA LEU A 76 -0.81 -14.27 -1.93
C LEU A 76 -0.45 -13.56 -3.24
N ALA A 77 -1.18 -12.51 -3.61
CA ALA A 77 -0.88 -11.70 -4.78
C ALA A 77 0.48 -11.00 -4.65
N GLY A 78 0.80 -10.46 -3.47
CA GLY A 78 2.12 -9.89 -3.17
C GLY A 78 3.25 -10.92 -3.25
N CYS A 79 3.03 -12.12 -2.70
CA CYS A 79 3.99 -13.23 -2.80
C CYS A 79 4.24 -13.65 -4.26
N ALA A 80 3.20 -13.74 -5.07
CA ALA A 80 3.32 -14.06 -6.50
C ALA A 80 4.13 -13.00 -7.26
N ALA A 81 3.91 -11.72 -6.96
CA ALA A 81 4.66 -10.63 -7.55
C ALA A 81 6.15 -10.68 -7.15
N GLY A 82 6.46 -10.94 -5.88
CA GLY A 82 7.84 -11.13 -5.41
C GLY A 82 8.52 -12.33 -6.05
N LEU A 83 7.79 -13.44 -6.25
CA LEU A 83 8.29 -14.60 -6.98
C LEU A 83 8.64 -14.25 -8.42
N CYS A 84 7.82 -13.45 -9.09
CA CYS A 84 8.09 -12.96 -10.44
C CYS A 84 9.42 -12.19 -10.51
N THR A 85 9.65 -11.27 -9.58
CA THR A 85 10.91 -10.53 -9.50
C THR A 85 12.11 -11.46 -9.26
N ALA A 86 11.98 -12.41 -8.35
CA ALA A 86 13.01 -13.38 -8.04
C ALA A 86 13.37 -14.25 -9.27
N LEU A 87 12.35 -14.68 -10.04
CA LEU A 87 12.57 -15.43 -11.27
C LEU A 87 13.28 -14.59 -12.34
N LEU A 88 12.91 -13.33 -12.51
CA LEU A 88 13.57 -12.41 -13.43
C LEU A 88 15.05 -12.22 -13.08
N ASN A 89 15.33 -12.08 -11.81
CA ASN A 89 16.71 -11.92 -11.34
C ASN A 89 17.53 -13.20 -11.49
N THR A 90 16.97 -14.35 -11.09
CA THR A 90 17.73 -15.63 -11.04
C THR A 90 17.81 -16.34 -12.39
N MET A 91 16.73 -16.36 -13.18
CA MET A 91 16.68 -17.11 -14.44
C MET A 91 17.19 -16.27 -15.63
N LEU A 92 16.86 -14.98 -15.69
CA LEU A 92 17.30 -14.11 -16.77
C LEU A 92 18.63 -13.41 -16.49
N GLY A 93 19.16 -13.50 -15.27
CA GLY A 93 20.42 -12.85 -14.88
C GLY A 93 20.34 -11.33 -14.90
N ILE A 94 19.13 -10.75 -14.84
CA ILE A 94 18.91 -9.30 -14.84
C ILE A 94 19.35 -8.75 -13.47
N PRO A 95 20.09 -7.62 -13.38
CA PRO A 95 20.41 -6.98 -12.12
C PRO A 95 19.17 -6.79 -11.25
N GLY A 96 19.25 -7.12 -9.95
CA GLY A 96 18.12 -7.11 -9.04
C GLY A 96 17.35 -5.77 -9.02
N ILE A 97 18.06 -4.65 -9.09
CA ILE A 97 17.47 -3.31 -9.16
C ILE A 97 16.61 -3.15 -10.42
N LEU A 98 17.12 -3.59 -11.58
CA LEU A 98 16.40 -3.50 -12.85
C LEU A 98 15.19 -4.44 -12.87
N ALA A 99 15.34 -5.67 -12.37
CA ALA A 99 14.23 -6.61 -12.22
C ALA A 99 13.11 -6.04 -11.34
N GLY A 100 13.47 -5.40 -10.22
CA GLY A 100 12.53 -4.72 -9.33
C GLY A 100 11.76 -3.60 -10.03
N ILE A 101 12.44 -2.72 -10.76
CA ILE A 101 11.80 -1.61 -11.48
C ILE A 101 10.86 -2.15 -12.58
N LEU A 102 11.28 -3.16 -13.33
CA LEU A 102 10.43 -3.76 -14.38
C LEU A 102 9.16 -4.38 -13.80
N THR A 103 9.30 -5.14 -12.71
CA THR A 103 8.15 -5.73 -12.01
C THR A 103 7.23 -4.65 -11.44
N GLN A 104 7.77 -3.61 -10.83
CA GLN A 104 7.00 -2.48 -10.31
C GLN A 104 6.17 -1.81 -11.39
N LEU A 105 6.76 -1.51 -12.56
CA LEU A 105 6.04 -0.90 -13.68
C LEU A 105 4.96 -1.83 -14.24
N ALA A 106 5.24 -3.12 -14.35
CA ALA A 106 4.25 -4.11 -14.77
C ALA A 106 3.09 -4.22 -13.79
N LEU A 107 3.37 -4.25 -12.49
CA LEU A 107 2.35 -4.27 -11.43
C LEU A 107 1.54 -2.98 -11.43
N TYR A 108 2.17 -1.83 -11.66
CA TYR A 108 1.48 -0.56 -11.77
C TYR A 108 0.43 -0.58 -12.88
N SER A 109 0.77 -1.12 -14.04
CA SER A 109 -0.17 -1.29 -15.16
C SER A 109 -1.32 -2.23 -14.79
N VAL A 110 -1.02 -3.35 -14.14
CA VAL A 110 -2.02 -4.35 -13.73
C VAL A 110 -3.00 -3.76 -12.71
N TYR A 111 -2.53 -3.05 -11.69
CA TYR A 111 -3.44 -2.51 -10.70
C TYR A 111 -4.29 -1.34 -11.25
N LEU A 112 -3.79 -0.56 -12.21
CA LEU A 112 -4.59 0.45 -12.89
C LEU A 112 -5.72 -0.19 -13.72
N ASP A 113 -5.44 -1.30 -14.38
CA ASP A 113 -6.44 -2.05 -15.14
C ASP A 113 -7.52 -2.64 -14.23
N ILE A 114 -7.13 -3.25 -13.12
CA ILE A 114 -8.06 -3.83 -12.13
C ILE A 114 -8.92 -2.75 -11.47
N ASN A 115 -8.33 -1.62 -11.12
CA ASN A 115 -9.00 -0.55 -10.40
C ASN A 115 -9.80 0.39 -11.32
N GLY A 116 -9.42 0.47 -12.60
CA GLY A 116 -9.99 1.41 -13.58
C GLY A 116 -9.73 2.89 -13.26
N LYS A 117 -9.14 3.20 -12.11
CA LYS A 117 -8.84 4.57 -11.62
C LYS A 117 -7.58 4.55 -10.76
N ALA A 118 -6.83 5.66 -10.77
CA ALA A 118 -5.65 5.82 -9.94
C ALA A 118 -5.95 5.83 -8.43
N ASN A 119 -7.17 6.22 -8.04
CA ASN A 119 -7.63 6.23 -6.65
C ASN A 119 -8.98 5.51 -6.52
N ALA A 120 -9.07 4.56 -5.61
CA ALA A 120 -10.33 3.92 -5.21
C ALA A 120 -10.62 4.26 -3.74
N PRO A 121 -11.47 5.26 -3.46
CA PRO A 121 -11.86 5.55 -2.09
C PRO A 121 -12.76 4.43 -1.55
N VAL A 122 -12.36 3.85 -0.42
CA VAL A 122 -13.17 2.87 0.33
C VAL A 122 -13.81 3.58 1.50
N SER A 123 -15.16 3.58 1.53
CA SER A 123 -15.90 4.15 2.63
C SER A 123 -15.83 3.22 3.85
N VAL A 124 -15.32 3.75 4.94
CA VAL A 124 -15.19 3.01 6.22
C VAL A 124 -16.56 2.63 6.79
N ASP A 125 -17.61 3.40 6.46
CA ASP A 125 -18.97 3.18 6.95
C ASP A 125 -19.66 1.99 6.28
N LYS A 126 -19.24 1.63 5.07
CA LYS A 126 -19.85 0.53 4.30
C LYS A 126 -19.17 -0.82 4.53
N PHE A 127 -17.90 -0.83 4.90
CA PHE A 127 -17.10 -2.04 4.97
C PHE A 127 -16.40 -2.17 6.33
N PRO A 128 -16.46 -3.34 6.99
CA PRO A 128 -15.73 -3.57 8.23
C PRO A 128 -14.22 -3.64 7.92
N LEU A 129 -13.45 -2.78 8.55
CA LEU A 129 -11.99 -2.80 8.49
C LEU A 129 -11.41 -3.68 9.60
N VAL A 130 -10.24 -4.28 9.37
CA VAL A 130 -9.55 -5.13 10.36
C VAL A 130 -9.18 -4.33 11.60
N ILE A 131 -8.78 -3.07 11.43
CA ILE A 131 -8.52 -2.14 12.53
C ILE A 131 -9.49 -0.97 12.36
N SER A 132 -10.75 -1.21 12.65
CA SER A 132 -11.73 -0.15 12.77
C SER A 132 -11.64 0.40 14.19
N SER A 133 -10.71 1.30 14.41
CA SER A 133 -10.73 2.13 15.60
C SER A 133 -11.87 3.16 15.42
N ARG A 134 -13.09 2.75 15.80
CA ARG A 134 -14.28 3.64 15.83
C ARG A 134 -13.98 4.95 16.56
N TYR A 135 -13.05 4.93 17.48
CA TYR A 135 -12.63 6.10 18.26
C TYR A 135 -11.80 7.08 17.44
N VAL A 136 -10.96 6.62 16.51
CA VAL A 136 -10.21 7.52 15.61
C VAL A 136 -11.12 8.12 14.54
N CYS A 137 -12.14 7.38 14.08
CA CYS A 137 -13.13 7.86 13.14
C CYS A 137 -14.07 8.91 13.77
N LEU A 138 -14.46 8.75 15.04
CA LEU A 138 -15.28 9.72 15.77
C LEU A 138 -14.57 11.05 16.00
N LEU A 139 -13.24 11.03 16.17
CA LEU A 139 -12.43 12.26 16.23
C LEU A 139 -12.33 12.97 14.87
N TYR A 140 -12.52 12.25 13.77
CA TYR A 140 -12.44 12.80 12.40
C TYR A 140 -13.77 13.26 11.84
N THR A 141 -14.89 12.80 12.39
CA THR A 141 -16.26 13.16 11.95
C THR A 141 -17.00 14.07 12.91
N SER A 142 -16.31 14.60 13.91
CA SER A 142 -16.89 15.51 14.92
C SER A 142 -16.82 16.99 14.51
N ASP A 143 -16.86 17.27 13.21
CA ASP A 143 -17.10 18.63 12.68
C ASP A 143 -18.15 18.60 11.57
#